data_7caa4a3c04cf7439150f6ea52a8d7957
#
_entry.id   7caa4a3c04cf7439150f6ea52a8d7957
#
_cell.length_a   1.000
_cell.length_b   1.000
_cell.length_c   1.000
_cell.angle_alpha   90.00
_cell.angle_beta   90.00
_cell.angle_gamma   90.00
#
_symmetry.space_group_name_H-M   'P 1'
#
loop_
_entity.id
_entity.type
_entity.pdbx_description
1 polymer ?
#
loop_
_entity_poly.entity_id
_entity_poly.type
_entity_poly.pdbx_seq_one_letter_code
_entity_poly.pdbx_strand_id
1 'polypeptide(L)'
;MKEKNTPKSLGYRMPAEWEEQEAVWLSWPHNKATWPERIEEVEQSCIGFIKALHTGQRINLLANSKESKLSITAKLNQANINPSKVFFHIIKNEDVWFRDYGPTFVINKNAKNKLAIIEK
;
A
#
# COMPACT_ATOMS: atom_id res chain seq x y z
N MET A 1 -12.20 7.61 -35.96
CA MET A 1 -11.85 6.58 -34.92
C MET A 1 -12.81 6.74 -33.75
N LYS A 2 -13.47 5.66 -33.39
CA LYS A 2 -14.25 5.68 -32.17
C LYS A 2 -13.27 5.84 -31.00
N GLU A 3 -13.46 6.87 -30.17
CA GLU A 3 -12.75 6.96 -28.90
C GLU A 3 -13.04 5.67 -28.10
N LYS A 4 -11.99 4.98 -27.74
CA LYS A 4 -12.13 3.83 -26.86
C LYS A 4 -12.66 4.35 -25.53
N ASN A 5 -13.52 3.60 -24.87
CA ASN A 5 -13.95 3.90 -23.51
C ASN A 5 -12.72 4.00 -22.59
N THR A 6 -12.29 5.22 -22.35
CA THR A 6 -11.21 5.53 -21.40
C THR A 6 -11.81 5.91 -20.05
N PRO A 7 -11.07 5.77 -18.95
CA PRO A 7 -11.57 6.24 -17.66
C PRO A 7 -12.05 7.69 -17.71
N LYS A 8 -11.31 8.56 -18.39
CA LYS A 8 -11.68 9.97 -18.55
C LYS A 8 -12.99 10.14 -19.32
N SER A 9 -13.19 9.41 -20.42
CA SER A 9 -14.43 9.48 -21.23
C SER A 9 -15.65 8.97 -20.45
N LEU A 10 -15.43 8.09 -19.46
CA LEU A 10 -16.45 7.58 -18.54
C LEU A 10 -16.64 8.46 -17.31
N GLY A 11 -15.96 9.59 -17.21
CA GLY A 11 -16.08 10.55 -16.12
C GLY A 11 -15.25 10.25 -14.89
N TYR A 12 -14.32 9.29 -14.97
CA TYR A 12 -13.40 9.00 -13.89
C TYR A 12 -12.18 9.90 -13.91
N ARG A 13 -11.64 10.19 -12.74
CA ARG A 13 -10.41 10.94 -12.56
C ARG A 13 -9.49 10.24 -11.55
N MET A 14 -8.20 10.44 -11.68
CA MET A 14 -7.24 10.04 -10.66
C MET A 14 -7.15 11.15 -9.61
N PRO A 15 -7.41 10.84 -8.32
CA PRO A 15 -7.24 11.82 -7.26
C PRO A 15 -5.79 12.29 -7.15
N ALA A 16 -5.60 13.53 -6.76
CA ALA A 16 -4.27 14.05 -6.43
C ALA A 16 -3.75 13.36 -5.16
N GLU A 17 -2.44 13.21 -5.05
CA GLU A 17 -1.81 12.53 -3.89
C GLU A 17 -2.08 13.23 -2.55
N TRP A 18 -2.36 14.52 -2.56
CA TRP A 18 -2.69 15.30 -1.36
C TRP A 18 -4.17 15.32 -0.99
N GLU A 19 -5.05 14.72 -1.79
CA GLU A 19 -6.45 14.56 -1.41
C GLU A 19 -6.59 13.56 -0.28
N GLU A 20 -7.64 13.67 0.52
CA GLU A 20 -7.91 12.77 1.63
C GLU A 20 -7.94 11.31 1.15
N GLN A 21 -7.22 10.45 1.84
CA GLN A 21 -7.09 9.02 1.52
C GLN A 21 -7.67 8.18 2.66
N GLU A 22 -8.44 7.19 2.30
CA GLU A 22 -8.96 6.19 3.26
C GLU A 22 -7.83 5.31 3.80
N ALA A 23 -6.93 4.90 2.93
CA ALA A 23 -5.87 3.96 3.26
C ALA A 23 -4.64 4.14 2.38
N VAL A 24 -3.51 3.67 2.89
CA VAL A 24 -2.28 3.47 2.11
C VAL A 24 -1.92 2.00 2.09
N TRP A 25 -1.44 1.53 0.96
CA TRP A 25 -0.96 0.17 0.76
C TRP A 25 0.56 0.16 0.72
N LEU A 26 1.14 -0.68 1.56
CA LEU A 26 2.58 -0.89 1.65
C LEU A 26 2.90 -2.38 1.55
N SER A 27 4.10 -2.69 1.09
CA SER A 27 4.66 -4.03 1.15
C SER A 27 5.87 -4.04 2.08
N TRP A 28 5.90 -4.99 3.01
CA TRP A 28 7.03 -5.10 3.93
C TRP A 28 8.31 -5.48 3.18
N PRO A 29 9.42 -4.78 3.41
CA PRO A 29 10.70 -5.09 2.77
C PRO A 29 11.21 -6.46 3.24
N HIS A 30 11.59 -7.31 2.29
CA HIS A 30 12.08 -8.67 2.60
C HIS A 30 13.15 -9.16 1.64
N ASN A 31 13.30 -8.51 0.48
CA ASN A 31 14.20 -8.99 -0.56
C ASN A 31 15.64 -8.51 -0.28
N LYS A 32 16.45 -9.41 0.28
CA LYS A 32 17.84 -9.12 0.61
C LYS A 32 18.72 -8.89 -0.64
N ALA A 33 18.31 -9.38 -1.80
CA ALA A 33 19.01 -9.12 -3.06
C ALA A 33 18.86 -7.66 -3.51
N THR A 34 17.69 -7.06 -3.26
CA THR A 34 17.46 -5.64 -3.52
C THR A 34 18.20 -4.75 -2.51
N TRP A 35 18.27 -5.18 -1.25
CA TRP A 35 18.82 -4.44 -0.13
C TRP A 35 19.97 -5.20 0.54
N PRO A 36 21.09 -5.48 -0.17
CA PRO A 36 22.19 -6.26 0.39
C PRO A 36 22.77 -5.55 1.63
N GLU A 37 22.83 -6.29 2.74
CA GLU A 37 23.36 -5.82 4.04
C GLU A 37 22.60 -4.62 4.66
N ARG A 38 21.47 -4.18 4.05
CA ARG A 38 20.72 -3.00 4.50
C ARG A 38 19.24 -3.26 4.79
N ILE A 39 18.82 -4.51 4.80
CA ILE A 39 17.39 -4.82 4.97
C ILE A 39 16.84 -4.27 6.29
N GLU A 40 17.62 -4.30 7.35
CA GLU A 40 17.18 -3.77 8.65
C GLU A 40 16.96 -2.26 8.63
N GLU A 41 17.82 -1.51 7.94
CA GLU A 41 17.66 -0.06 7.77
C GLU A 41 16.39 0.26 6.97
N VAL A 42 16.10 -0.53 5.94
CA VAL A 42 14.90 -0.38 5.10
C VAL A 42 13.65 -0.73 5.91
N GLU A 43 13.70 -1.77 6.75
CA GLU A 43 12.61 -2.09 7.67
C GLU A 43 12.35 -0.92 8.63
N GLN A 44 13.39 -0.30 9.19
CA GLN A 44 13.24 0.86 10.05
C GLN A 44 12.61 2.05 9.34
N SER A 45 12.96 2.26 8.08
CA SER A 45 12.32 3.29 7.25
C SER A 45 10.83 2.99 7.02
N CYS A 46 10.48 1.74 6.76
CA CYS A 46 9.09 1.30 6.63
C CYS A 46 8.30 1.53 7.94
N ILE A 47 8.89 1.20 9.08
CA ILE A 47 8.30 1.47 10.40
C ILE A 47 8.08 2.97 10.60
N GLY A 48 9.03 3.79 10.19
CA GLY A 48 8.89 5.25 10.23
C GLY A 48 7.71 5.76 9.41
N PHE A 49 7.50 5.23 8.21
CA PHE A 49 6.32 5.52 7.39
C PHE A 49 5.03 5.12 8.09
N ILE A 50 4.95 3.92 8.59
CA ILE A 50 3.76 3.41 9.29
C ILE A 50 3.46 4.28 10.51
N LYS A 51 4.48 4.62 11.28
CA LYS A 51 4.35 5.47 12.47
C LYS A 51 3.81 6.86 12.13
N ALA A 52 4.28 7.44 11.03
CA ALA A 52 3.82 8.75 10.59
C ALA A 52 2.38 8.74 10.06
N LEU A 53 1.98 7.67 9.38
CA LEU A 53 0.72 7.62 8.63
C LEU A 53 -0.45 7.01 9.41
N HIS A 54 -0.19 6.07 10.33
CA HIS A 54 -1.26 5.26 10.97
C HIS A 54 -2.27 6.05 11.80
N THR A 55 -1.92 7.25 12.23
CA THR A 55 -2.83 8.12 13.00
C THR A 55 -3.84 8.83 12.10
N GLY A 56 -3.52 9.01 10.81
CA GLY A 56 -4.34 9.75 9.86
C GLY A 56 -5.09 8.89 8.85
N GLN A 57 -4.67 7.65 8.67
CA GLN A 57 -5.29 6.75 7.69
C GLN A 57 -5.01 5.28 8.00
N ARG A 58 -5.80 4.42 7.40
CA ARG A 58 -5.63 2.97 7.48
C ARG A 58 -4.34 2.56 6.75
N ILE A 59 -3.58 1.67 7.38
CA ILE A 59 -2.41 1.03 6.77
C ILE A 59 -2.78 -0.38 6.35
N ASN A 60 -2.70 -0.69 5.06
CA ASN A 60 -2.79 -2.04 4.52
C ASN A 60 -1.36 -2.51 4.19
N LEU A 61 -0.91 -3.57 4.83
CA LEU A 61 0.47 -4.04 4.73
C LEU A 61 0.53 -5.46 4.20
N LEU A 62 1.23 -5.66 3.10
CA LEU A 62 1.51 -6.99 2.56
C LEU A 62 2.64 -7.63 3.34
N ALA A 63 2.40 -8.87 3.76
CA ALA A 63 3.41 -9.76 4.34
C ALA A 63 3.43 -11.07 3.56
N ASN A 64 4.61 -11.68 3.38
CA ASN A 64 4.76 -12.87 2.54
C ASN A 64 4.24 -14.15 3.19
N SER A 65 4.17 -14.18 4.52
CA SER A 65 3.78 -15.37 5.28
C SER A 65 3.24 -14.99 6.65
N LYS A 66 2.63 -15.97 7.32
CA LYS A 66 2.17 -15.79 8.71
C LYS A 66 3.34 -15.56 9.66
N GLU A 67 4.47 -16.21 9.43
CA GLU A 67 5.71 -16.03 10.20
C GLU A 67 6.24 -14.61 10.04
N SER A 68 6.22 -14.09 8.83
CA SER A 68 6.59 -12.71 8.54
C SER A 68 5.67 -11.74 9.28
N LYS A 69 4.35 -11.97 9.24
CA LYS A 69 3.38 -11.17 9.99
C LYS A 69 3.70 -11.12 11.49
N LEU A 70 4.03 -12.25 12.10
CA LEU A 70 4.38 -12.32 13.52
C LEU A 70 5.64 -11.50 13.82
N SER A 71 6.66 -11.63 12.99
CA SER A 71 7.91 -10.86 13.12
C SER A 71 7.66 -9.36 12.98
N ILE A 72 6.88 -8.96 11.98
CA ILE A 72 6.52 -7.54 11.77
C ILE A 72 5.73 -7.01 12.96
N THR A 73 4.77 -7.76 13.46
CA THR A 73 3.95 -7.38 14.63
C THR A 73 4.83 -7.09 15.84
N ALA A 74 5.83 -7.92 16.11
CA ALA A 74 6.79 -7.70 17.19
C ALA A 74 7.59 -6.40 16.99
N LYS A 75 8.04 -6.13 15.76
CA LYS A 75 8.77 -4.90 15.43
C LYS A 75 7.90 -3.64 15.56
N LEU A 76 6.63 -3.71 15.18
CA LEU A 76 5.69 -2.61 15.35
C LEU A 76 5.44 -2.33 16.84
N ASN A 77 5.29 -3.36 17.67
CA ASN A 77 5.17 -3.22 19.10
C ASN A 77 6.40 -2.55 19.73
N GLN A 78 7.60 -2.94 19.32
CA GLN A 78 8.85 -2.33 19.77
C GLN A 78 8.93 -0.84 19.41
N ALA A 79 8.32 -0.44 18.31
CA ALA A 79 8.27 0.95 17.84
C ALA A 79 7.09 1.74 18.46
N ASN A 80 6.35 1.16 19.41
CA ASN A 80 5.16 1.76 20.01
C ASN A 80 4.04 2.05 19.00
N ILE A 81 3.92 1.22 17.97
CA ILE A 81 2.81 1.25 17.02
C ILE A 81 1.85 0.13 17.40
N ASN A 82 0.57 0.47 17.64
CA ASN A 82 -0.43 -0.53 17.92
C ASN A 82 -0.70 -1.36 16.65
N PRO A 83 -0.38 -2.67 16.63
CA PRO A 83 -0.56 -3.50 15.44
C PRO A 83 -2.01 -3.59 14.98
N SER A 84 -3.00 -3.32 15.84
CA SER A 84 -4.41 -3.29 15.45
C SER A 84 -4.75 -2.17 14.46
N LYS A 85 -3.87 -1.17 14.33
CA LYS A 85 -3.99 -0.08 13.35
C LYS A 85 -3.43 -0.45 11.98
N VAL A 86 -2.78 -1.60 11.86
CA VAL A 86 -2.19 -2.11 10.63
C VAL A 86 -2.95 -3.35 10.21
N PHE A 87 -3.48 -3.33 8.98
CA PHE A 87 -4.24 -4.44 8.42
C PHE A 87 -3.34 -5.26 7.52
N PHE A 88 -3.01 -6.48 7.97
CA PHE A 88 -2.13 -7.37 7.24
C PHE A 88 -2.87 -8.14 6.14
N HIS A 89 -2.20 -8.29 5.01
CA HIS A 89 -2.61 -9.15 3.92
C HIS A 89 -1.49 -10.12 3.60
N ILE A 90 -1.73 -11.42 3.77
CA ILE A 90 -0.73 -12.44 3.49
C ILE A 90 -0.75 -12.73 1.99
N ILE A 91 0.11 -12.07 1.27
CA ILE A 91 0.23 -12.18 -0.18
C ILE A 91 1.71 -12.23 -0.54
N LYS A 92 2.13 -13.30 -1.19
CA LYS A 92 3.50 -13.40 -1.71
C LYS A 92 3.78 -12.30 -2.71
N ASN A 93 4.89 -11.62 -2.52
CA ASN A 93 5.37 -10.58 -3.41
C ASN A 93 6.90 -10.59 -3.44
N GLU A 94 7.45 -10.01 -4.49
CA GLU A 94 8.90 -10.02 -4.71
C GLU A 94 9.61 -8.87 -4.00
N ASP A 95 8.97 -7.71 -3.89
CA ASP A 95 9.62 -6.51 -3.37
C ASP A 95 8.61 -5.44 -2.94
N VAL A 96 9.13 -4.32 -2.45
CA VAL A 96 8.39 -3.18 -1.88
C VAL A 96 7.68 -2.28 -2.91
N TRP A 97 7.92 -2.46 -4.18
CA TRP A 97 7.50 -1.56 -5.26
C TRP A 97 5.99 -1.60 -5.55
N PHE A 98 5.19 -1.39 -4.52
CA PHE A 98 3.73 -1.48 -4.62
C PHE A 98 3.14 -0.49 -5.64
N ARG A 99 3.71 0.71 -5.74
CA ARG A 99 3.30 1.70 -6.75
C ARG A 99 3.41 1.14 -8.16
N ASP A 100 4.42 0.31 -8.41
CA ASP A 100 4.70 -0.23 -9.74
C ASP A 100 3.81 -1.42 -10.10
N TYR A 101 3.58 -2.35 -9.18
CA TYR A 101 2.78 -3.55 -9.44
C TYR A 101 1.35 -3.49 -8.90
N GLY A 102 1.05 -2.56 -8.02
CA GLY A 102 -0.29 -2.40 -7.46
C GLY A 102 -1.27 -1.76 -8.46
N PRO A 103 -2.56 -1.79 -8.15
CA PRO A 103 -3.57 -1.19 -9.00
C PRO A 103 -3.53 0.34 -8.97
N THR A 104 -4.01 0.96 -10.03
CA THR A 104 -4.28 2.39 -10.06
C THR A 104 -5.77 2.62 -9.86
N PHE A 105 -6.14 3.38 -8.85
CA PHE A 105 -7.51 3.71 -8.53
C PHE A 105 -7.94 5.02 -9.18
N VAL A 106 -9.16 5.04 -9.70
CA VAL A 106 -9.82 6.24 -10.22
C VAL A 106 -11.21 6.36 -9.64
N ILE A 107 -11.71 7.56 -9.51
CA ILE A 107 -12.98 7.85 -8.88
C ILE A 107 -13.93 8.64 -9.78
N ASN A 108 -15.23 8.37 -9.63
CA ASN A 108 -16.30 9.16 -10.23
C ASN A 108 -17.46 9.25 -9.23
N LYS A 109 -17.68 10.41 -8.66
CA LYS A 109 -18.72 10.65 -7.66
C LYS A 109 -20.14 10.42 -8.19
N ASN A 110 -20.33 10.58 -9.51
CA ASN A 110 -21.64 10.47 -10.16
C ASN A 110 -21.92 9.08 -10.73
N ALA A 111 -20.94 8.18 -10.74
CA ALA A 111 -21.13 6.83 -11.26
C ALA A 111 -21.76 5.91 -10.20
N LYS A 112 -22.43 4.85 -10.67
CA LYS A 112 -22.93 3.76 -9.80
C LYS A 112 -21.75 3.12 -9.04
N ASN A 113 -20.67 2.80 -9.74
CA ASN A 113 -19.41 2.36 -9.17
C ASN A 113 -18.49 3.57 -9.03
N LYS A 114 -18.46 4.16 -7.84
CA LYS A 114 -17.67 5.38 -7.57
C LYS A 114 -16.18 5.17 -7.62
N LEU A 115 -15.73 3.94 -7.39
CA LEU A 115 -14.33 3.53 -7.43
C LEU A 115 -14.13 2.52 -8.55
N ALA A 116 -13.09 2.71 -9.34
CA ALA A 116 -12.67 1.76 -10.37
C ALA A 116 -11.16 1.54 -10.32
N ILE A 117 -10.73 0.44 -10.88
CA ILE A 117 -9.33 0.04 -10.96
C ILE A 117 -8.92 0.00 -12.43
N ILE A 118 -7.76 0.59 -12.71
CA ILE A 118 -7.12 0.46 -14.02
C ILE A 118 -6.10 -0.66 -13.91
N GLU A 119 -6.25 -1.68 -14.75
CA GLU A 119 -5.25 -2.73 -14.89
C GLU A 119 -4.00 -2.22 -15.60
N LYS A 120 -2.87 -2.68 -15.15
CA LYS A 120 -1.56 -2.36 -15.74
C LYS A 120 -1.08 -3.45 -16.66
#